data_e3d2460fd6e7cdf66b63a9b283ef58f4
#
_entry.id   e3d2460fd6e7cdf66b63a9b283ef58f4
#
_cell.length_a   1.000
_cell.length_b   1.000
_cell.length_c   1.000
_cell.angle_alpha   90.00
_cell.angle_beta   90.00
_cell.angle_gamma   90.00
#
_symmetry.space_group_name_H-M   'P 1'
#
loop_
_entity.id
_entity.type
_entity.pdbx_description
1 polymer ?
#
loop_
_entity_poly.entity_id
_entity_poly.type
_entity_poly.pdbx_seq_one_letter_code
_entity_poly.pdbx_strand_id
1 'polypeptide(L)'
;DAARQEFVRLVGERVDRLKSEQVRSLGAVAIALLFVAYLFLSFRRAMLSTLAEIGNGAGRVASGDFSREVAVTSKDEFADIAGELNRMQSQLKERIESEQKVARENLRIRNALDGSSNNVMLADPDGNIIYCNRAVIEMLRNAEVDIRKQLPEFRADAVLGSNFDRYHRSPAHQRGVLAGLKSTHRAEILLGGRTFTLVANPIATAEGE
;
A
#
# COMPACT_ATOMS: atom_id res chain seq x y z
N ASP A 1 -13.86 -7.49 98.40
CA ASP A 1 -14.76 -6.99 97.31
C ASP A 1 -14.11 -5.87 96.46
N ALA A 2 -13.39 -4.92 97.07
CA ALA A 2 -12.77 -3.79 96.36
C ALA A 2 -11.73 -4.24 95.31
N ALA A 3 -10.83 -5.17 95.65
CA ALA A 3 -9.80 -5.69 94.75
C ALA A 3 -10.43 -6.43 93.46
N ARG A 4 -11.56 -7.09 93.61
CA ARG A 4 -12.27 -7.74 92.50
C ARG A 4 -12.91 -6.72 91.60
N GLN A 5 -13.50 -5.67 92.15
CA GLN A 5 -14.07 -4.57 91.35
C GLN A 5 -13.00 -3.83 90.51
N GLU A 6 -11.87 -3.55 91.16
CA GLU A 6 -10.72 -2.91 90.48
C GLU A 6 -10.14 -3.77 89.40
N PHE A 7 -10.01 -5.10 89.58
CA PHE A 7 -9.56 -6.04 88.56
C PHE A 7 -10.52 -6.05 87.37
N VAL A 8 -11.85 -6.13 87.59
CA VAL A 8 -12.87 -6.08 86.55
C VAL A 8 -12.80 -4.78 85.72
N ARG A 9 -12.60 -3.64 86.39
CA ARG A 9 -12.42 -2.34 85.74
C ARG A 9 -11.20 -2.30 84.83
N LEU A 10 -10.02 -2.73 85.34
CA LEU A 10 -8.77 -2.77 84.58
C LEU A 10 -8.84 -3.73 83.35
N VAL A 11 -9.49 -4.88 83.53
CA VAL A 11 -9.71 -5.80 82.40
C VAL A 11 -10.68 -5.19 81.37
N GLY A 12 -11.75 -4.52 81.81
CA GLY A 12 -12.66 -3.78 80.93
C GLY A 12 -11.94 -2.72 80.09
N GLU A 13 -11.14 -1.85 80.77
CA GLU A 13 -10.36 -0.78 80.11
C GLU A 13 -9.39 -1.38 79.05
N ARG A 14 -8.74 -2.50 79.37
CA ARG A 14 -7.81 -3.17 78.49
C ARG A 14 -8.50 -3.78 77.31
N VAL A 15 -9.69 -4.41 77.45
CA VAL A 15 -10.51 -4.94 76.40
C VAL A 15 -10.99 -3.81 75.49
N ASP A 16 -11.45 -2.69 75.99
CA ASP A 16 -11.90 -1.56 75.21
C ASP A 16 -10.78 -0.91 74.40
N ARG A 17 -9.58 -0.82 75.03
CA ARG A 17 -8.37 -0.35 74.31
C ARG A 17 -8.00 -1.27 73.17
N LEU A 18 -7.99 -2.60 73.38
CA LEU A 18 -7.70 -3.57 72.33
C LEU A 18 -8.73 -3.53 71.19
N LYS A 19 -10.00 -3.40 71.53
CA LYS A 19 -11.07 -3.22 70.53
C LYS A 19 -10.89 -1.96 69.71
N SER A 20 -10.55 -0.83 70.35
CA SER A 20 -10.32 0.43 69.66
C SER A 20 -9.09 0.40 68.74
N GLU A 21 -8.04 -0.34 69.15
CA GLU A 21 -6.86 -0.56 68.32
C GLU A 21 -7.16 -1.47 67.14
N GLN A 22 -7.97 -2.54 67.33
CA GLN A 22 -8.44 -3.39 66.24
C GLN A 22 -9.31 -2.61 65.22
N VAL A 23 -10.24 -1.80 65.70
CA VAL A 23 -11.09 -0.97 64.84
C VAL A 23 -10.25 0.02 64.03
N ARG A 24 -9.26 0.67 64.66
CA ARG A 24 -8.35 1.57 63.95
C ARG A 24 -7.48 0.86 62.92
N SER A 25 -6.92 -0.30 63.25
CA SER A 25 -6.12 -1.09 62.33
C SER A 25 -6.97 -1.64 61.16
N LEU A 26 -8.17 -2.11 61.40
CA LEU A 26 -9.11 -2.52 60.34
C LEU A 26 -9.52 -1.36 59.44
N GLY A 27 -9.75 -0.17 60.03
CA GLY A 27 -10.05 1.06 59.29
C GLY A 27 -8.86 1.48 58.40
N ALA A 28 -7.63 1.41 58.92
CA ALA A 28 -6.44 1.71 58.10
C ALA A 28 -6.24 0.73 56.95
N VAL A 29 -6.45 -0.56 57.20
CA VAL A 29 -6.39 -1.59 56.13
C VAL A 29 -7.47 -1.36 55.08
N ALA A 30 -8.70 -1.04 55.47
CA ALA A 30 -9.79 -0.74 54.54
C ALA A 30 -9.47 0.47 53.68
N ILE A 31 -8.94 1.56 54.26
CA ILE A 31 -8.50 2.75 53.51
C ILE A 31 -7.39 2.39 52.51
N ALA A 32 -6.39 1.61 52.94
CA ALA A 32 -5.30 1.18 52.07
C ALA A 32 -5.81 0.34 50.87
N LEU A 33 -6.75 -0.58 51.13
CA LEU A 33 -7.36 -1.40 50.05
C LEU A 33 -8.17 -0.55 49.11
N LEU A 34 -8.96 0.42 49.57
CA LEU A 34 -9.69 1.35 48.71
C LEU A 34 -8.73 2.20 47.88
N PHE A 35 -7.62 2.65 48.44
CA PHE A 35 -6.61 3.40 47.70
C PHE A 35 -5.96 2.55 46.63
N VAL A 36 -5.57 1.31 46.92
CA VAL A 36 -5.04 0.36 45.91
C VAL A 36 -6.08 0.08 44.80
N ALA A 37 -7.33 -0.13 45.17
CA ALA A 37 -8.41 -0.32 44.23
C ALA A 37 -8.60 0.90 43.31
N TYR A 38 -8.55 2.11 43.90
CA TYR A 38 -8.61 3.35 43.12
C TYR A 38 -7.45 3.48 42.12
N LEU A 39 -6.22 3.22 42.54
CA LEU A 39 -5.04 3.24 41.68
C LEU A 39 -5.16 2.22 40.55
N PHE A 40 -5.58 1.00 40.90
CA PHE A 40 -5.77 -0.06 39.90
C PHE A 40 -6.83 0.31 38.87
N LEU A 41 -7.98 0.82 39.29
CA LEU A 41 -9.05 1.23 38.35
C LEU A 41 -8.63 2.41 37.46
N SER A 42 -7.88 3.36 38.03
CA SER A 42 -7.34 4.51 37.31
C SER A 42 -6.32 4.07 36.25
N PHE A 43 -5.38 3.20 36.66
CA PHE A 43 -4.39 2.61 35.73
C PHE A 43 -5.06 1.83 34.62
N ARG A 44 -6.02 0.95 34.97
CA ARG A 44 -6.78 0.17 33.97
C ARG A 44 -7.49 1.07 32.97
N ARG A 45 -8.12 2.16 33.43
CA ARG A 45 -8.79 3.12 32.52
C ARG A 45 -7.81 3.79 31.57
N ALA A 46 -6.71 4.29 32.07
CA ALA A 46 -5.66 4.94 31.28
C ALA A 46 -5.11 3.98 30.22
N MET A 47 -4.76 2.76 30.61
CA MET A 47 -4.24 1.73 29.70
C MET A 47 -5.23 1.37 28.59
N LEU A 48 -6.50 1.14 28.94
CA LEU A 48 -7.52 0.77 27.95
C LEU A 48 -7.81 1.92 26.97
N SER A 49 -7.80 3.19 27.42
CA SER A 49 -7.99 4.33 26.53
C SER A 49 -6.85 4.48 25.53
N THR A 50 -5.60 4.33 25.99
CA THR A 50 -4.42 4.40 25.11
C THR A 50 -4.42 3.28 24.08
N LEU A 51 -4.75 2.06 24.49
CA LEU A 51 -4.86 0.92 23.56
C LEU A 51 -5.95 1.14 22.52
N ALA A 52 -7.09 1.72 22.92
CA ALA A 52 -8.17 2.04 21.99
C ALA A 52 -7.75 3.13 20.98
N GLU A 53 -7.00 4.14 21.39
CA GLU A 53 -6.47 5.17 20.47
C GLU A 53 -5.51 4.60 19.45
N ILE A 54 -4.56 3.74 19.88
CA ILE A 54 -3.64 3.04 18.95
C ILE A 54 -4.42 2.15 18.01
N GLY A 55 -5.37 1.37 18.52
CA GLY A 55 -6.21 0.48 17.70
C GLY A 55 -7.04 1.24 16.66
N ASN A 56 -7.66 2.35 17.05
CA ASN A 56 -8.40 3.22 16.15
C ASN A 56 -7.47 3.87 15.10
N GLY A 57 -6.26 4.27 15.51
CA GLY A 57 -5.24 4.77 14.60
C GLY A 57 -4.84 3.74 13.54
N ALA A 58 -4.52 2.53 13.97
CA ALA A 58 -4.20 1.41 13.07
C ALA A 58 -5.36 1.09 12.11
N GLY A 59 -6.60 1.13 12.60
CA GLY A 59 -7.80 0.94 11.78
C GLY A 59 -7.96 2.01 10.70
N ARG A 60 -7.68 3.29 11.02
CA ARG A 60 -7.69 4.37 10.03
C ARG A 60 -6.62 4.16 8.96
N VAL A 61 -5.38 3.85 9.37
CA VAL A 61 -4.29 3.55 8.43
C VAL A 61 -4.68 2.40 7.50
N ALA A 62 -5.26 1.32 8.03
CA ALA A 62 -5.71 0.18 7.24
C ALA A 62 -6.83 0.52 6.24
N SER A 63 -7.68 1.52 6.56
CA SER A 63 -8.70 2.04 5.65
C SER A 63 -8.21 3.11 4.67
N GLY A 64 -6.92 3.46 4.72
CA GLY A 64 -6.33 4.49 3.86
C GLY A 64 -6.53 5.94 4.35
N ASP A 65 -7.00 6.13 5.58
CA ASP A 65 -7.11 7.45 6.19
C ASP A 65 -5.82 7.83 6.92
N PHE A 66 -4.99 8.61 6.25
CA PHE A 66 -3.73 9.16 6.77
C PHE A 66 -3.85 10.60 7.26
N SER A 67 -5.07 11.09 7.53
CA SER A 67 -5.31 12.50 7.85
C SER A 67 -4.87 12.90 9.25
N ARG A 68 -4.78 11.96 10.19
CA ARG A 68 -4.47 12.21 11.61
C ARG A 68 -3.41 11.26 12.12
N GLU A 69 -2.45 11.82 12.85
CA GLU A 69 -1.50 11.05 13.62
C GLU A 69 -2.15 10.41 14.85
N VAL A 70 -1.56 9.32 15.30
CA VAL A 70 -1.92 8.69 16.58
C VAL A 70 -1.20 9.42 17.68
N ALA A 71 -1.93 10.19 18.48
CA ALA A 71 -1.39 10.88 19.63
C ALA A 71 -1.75 10.10 20.91
N VAL A 72 -0.75 9.71 21.68
CA VAL A 72 -0.93 9.13 23.02
C VAL A 72 -0.36 10.07 24.07
N THR A 73 -1.05 10.20 25.19
CA THR A 73 -0.66 11.08 26.29
C THR A 73 0.39 10.43 27.19
N SER A 74 0.58 9.13 27.05
CA SER A 74 1.56 8.33 27.79
C SER A 74 2.99 8.67 27.38
N LYS A 75 3.94 8.52 28.29
CA LYS A 75 5.39 8.68 28.06
C LYS A 75 6.14 7.35 28.27
N ASP A 76 5.48 6.27 27.98
CA ASP A 76 5.95 4.90 28.13
C ASP A 76 6.04 4.21 26.76
N GLU A 77 6.13 2.90 26.74
CA GLU A 77 6.24 2.06 25.55
C GLU A 77 5.10 2.28 24.55
N PHE A 78 3.94 2.75 25.02
CA PHE A 78 2.82 3.09 24.13
C PHE A 78 3.10 4.33 23.27
N ALA A 79 3.89 5.28 23.77
CA ALA A 79 4.32 6.43 22.97
C ALA A 79 5.27 5.99 21.85
N ASP A 80 6.15 5.03 22.12
CA ASP A 80 7.05 4.46 21.13
C ASP A 80 6.26 3.73 20.03
N ILE A 81 5.27 2.91 20.41
CA ILE A 81 4.39 2.21 19.46
C ILE A 81 3.61 3.20 18.59
N ALA A 82 3.06 4.27 19.18
CA ALA A 82 2.37 5.30 18.42
C ALA A 82 3.32 6.03 17.45
N GLY A 83 4.56 6.29 17.88
CA GLY A 83 5.61 6.87 17.05
C GLY A 83 5.97 5.99 15.85
N GLU A 84 6.12 4.68 16.05
CA GLU A 84 6.36 3.74 14.96
C GLU A 84 5.16 3.65 13.99
N LEU A 85 3.94 3.65 14.53
CA LEU A 85 2.74 3.66 13.71
C LEU A 85 2.65 4.93 12.85
N ASN A 86 2.97 6.10 13.41
CA ASN A 86 3.00 7.36 12.68
C ASN A 86 4.08 7.38 11.60
N ARG A 87 5.26 6.81 11.85
CA ARG A 87 6.31 6.62 10.84
C ARG A 87 5.86 5.73 9.69
N MET A 88 5.26 4.59 10.01
CA MET A 88 4.69 3.68 9.00
C MET A 88 3.60 4.38 8.19
N GLN A 89 2.72 5.13 8.84
CA GLN A 89 1.67 5.92 8.17
C GLN A 89 2.26 6.92 7.17
N SER A 90 3.31 7.66 7.56
CA SER A 90 3.99 8.62 6.69
C SER A 90 4.64 7.95 5.49
N GLN A 91 5.32 6.83 5.70
CA GLN A 91 5.95 6.05 4.62
C GLN A 91 4.93 5.48 3.64
N LEU A 92 3.80 4.95 4.14
CA LEU A 92 2.71 4.44 3.30
C LEU A 92 2.08 5.56 2.48
N LYS A 93 1.83 6.71 3.09
CA LYS A 93 1.29 7.88 2.40
C LYS A 93 2.21 8.34 1.27
N GLU A 94 3.49 8.52 1.56
CA GLU A 94 4.49 8.93 0.56
C GLU A 94 4.58 7.94 -0.60
N ARG A 95 4.57 6.64 -0.30
CA ARG A 95 4.59 5.60 -1.31
C ARG A 95 3.36 5.66 -2.21
N ILE A 96 2.16 5.76 -1.63
CA ILE A 96 0.92 5.85 -2.39
C ILE A 96 0.88 7.11 -3.26
N GLU A 97 1.32 8.26 -2.72
CA GLU A 97 1.40 9.52 -3.48
C GLU A 97 2.38 9.41 -4.65
N SER A 98 3.54 8.77 -4.43
CA SER A 98 4.53 8.50 -5.48
C SER A 98 3.98 7.57 -6.57
N GLU A 99 3.37 6.44 -6.17
CA GLU A 99 2.75 5.50 -7.12
C GLU A 99 1.63 6.18 -7.94
N GLN A 100 0.79 6.99 -7.30
CA GLN A 100 -0.26 7.75 -7.98
C GLN A 100 0.31 8.81 -8.93
N LYS A 101 1.43 9.45 -8.57
CA LYS A 101 2.11 10.40 -9.45
C LYS A 101 2.61 9.71 -10.71
N VAL A 102 3.33 8.60 -10.57
CA VAL A 102 3.82 7.79 -11.71
C VAL A 102 2.66 7.30 -12.57
N ALA A 103 1.59 6.81 -11.96
CA ALA A 103 0.40 6.36 -12.71
C ALA A 103 -0.25 7.50 -13.51
N ARG A 104 -0.36 8.71 -12.92
CA ARG A 104 -0.90 9.89 -13.63
C ARG A 104 0.01 10.34 -14.78
N GLU A 105 1.33 10.31 -14.59
CA GLU A 105 2.31 10.64 -15.64
C GLU A 105 2.23 9.63 -16.79
N ASN A 106 2.19 8.34 -16.49
CA ASN A 106 2.03 7.29 -17.50
C ASN A 106 0.73 7.43 -18.28
N LEU A 107 -0.39 7.73 -17.57
CA LEU A 107 -1.67 7.97 -18.23
C LEU A 107 -1.61 9.20 -19.15
N ARG A 108 -0.94 10.28 -18.74
CA ARG A 108 -0.76 11.47 -19.56
C ARG A 108 0.04 11.17 -20.84
N ILE A 109 1.13 10.42 -20.72
CA ILE A 109 1.96 10.00 -21.85
C ILE A 109 1.12 9.13 -22.80
N ARG A 110 0.40 8.16 -22.27
CA ARG A 110 -0.49 7.29 -23.07
C ARG A 110 -1.54 8.11 -23.82
N ASN A 111 -2.22 9.03 -23.15
CA ASN A 111 -3.23 9.89 -23.78
C ASN A 111 -2.61 10.79 -24.88
N ALA A 112 -1.39 11.28 -24.68
CA ALA A 112 -0.69 12.06 -25.69
C ALA A 112 -0.34 11.21 -26.93
N LEU A 113 0.10 9.96 -26.75
CA LEU A 113 0.36 9.02 -27.83
C LEU A 113 -0.94 8.63 -28.56
N ASP A 114 -2.03 8.42 -27.81
CA ASP A 114 -3.35 8.11 -28.38
C ASP A 114 -3.94 9.29 -29.19
N GLY A 115 -3.60 10.51 -28.80
CA GLY A 115 -3.96 11.74 -29.53
C GLY A 115 -3.05 12.08 -30.73
N SER A 116 -1.94 11.35 -30.87
CA SER A 116 -1.02 11.54 -31.99
C SER A 116 -1.59 10.97 -33.29
N SER A 117 -1.38 11.69 -34.40
CA SER A 117 -1.69 11.20 -35.76
C SER A 117 -0.64 10.21 -36.29
N ASN A 118 0.52 10.10 -35.65
CA ASN A 118 1.53 9.11 -36.02
C ASN A 118 1.13 7.72 -35.53
N ASN A 119 1.35 6.70 -36.37
CA ASN A 119 1.13 5.31 -36.01
C ASN A 119 2.20 4.83 -35.04
N VAL A 120 1.82 4.51 -33.82
CA VAL A 120 2.75 4.07 -32.76
C VAL A 120 2.36 2.70 -32.23
N MET A 121 3.34 1.79 -32.21
CA MET A 121 3.23 0.44 -31.64
C MET A 121 4.45 0.18 -30.78
N LEU A 122 4.28 -0.46 -29.61
CA LEU A 122 5.36 -0.91 -28.75
C LEU A 122 5.28 -2.42 -28.58
N ALA A 123 6.43 -3.07 -28.60
CA ALA A 123 6.56 -4.47 -28.25
C ALA A 123 7.55 -4.64 -27.09
N ASP A 124 7.34 -5.67 -26.28
CA ASP A 124 8.29 -6.09 -25.25
C ASP A 124 9.48 -6.85 -25.86
N PRO A 125 10.52 -7.18 -25.06
CA PRO A 125 11.67 -7.97 -25.56
C PRO A 125 11.30 -9.34 -26.09
N ASP A 126 10.21 -9.93 -25.64
CA ASP A 126 9.70 -11.21 -26.14
C ASP A 126 8.92 -11.08 -27.45
N GLY A 127 8.71 -9.86 -27.92
CA GLY A 127 8.01 -9.55 -29.17
C GLY A 127 6.49 -9.47 -29.03
N ASN A 128 5.96 -9.42 -27.82
CA ASN A 128 4.53 -9.22 -27.61
C ASN A 128 4.21 -7.73 -27.77
N ILE A 129 3.17 -7.43 -28.53
CA ILE A 129 2.73 -6.05 -28.76
C ILE A 129 1.95 -5.58 -27.53
N ILE A 130 2.59 -4.71 -26.74
CA ILE A 130 2.07 -4.24 -25.46
C ILE A 130 1.30 -2.91 -25.55
N TYR A 131 1.45 -2.19 -26.65
CA TYR A 131 0.74 -0.94 -26.89
C TYR A 131 0.54 -0.68 -28.39
N CYS A 132 -0.63 -0.18 -28.72
CA CYS A 132 -0.99 0.38 -30.03
C CYS A 132 -1.80 1.64 -29.80
N ASN A 133 -1.39 2.78 -30.40
CA ASN A 133 -2.21 3.97 -30.32
C ASN A 133 -3.42 3.91 -31.29
N ARG A 134 -4.35 4.85 -31.14
CA ARG A 134 -5.55 4.90 -31.97
C ARG A 134 -5.23 4.97 -33.47
N ALA A 135 -4.24 5.78 -33.85
CA ALA A 135 -3.89 5.96 -35.27
C ALA A 135 -3.42 4.67 -35.91
N VAL A 136 -2.56 3.85 -35.23
CA VAL A 136 -2.12 2.59 -35.82
C VAL A 136 -3.26 1.56 -35.92
N ILE A 137 -4.17 1.51 -34.95
CA ILE A 137 -5.32 0.60 -35.01
C ILE A 137 -6.27 1.00 -36.16
N GLU A 138 -6.56 2.28 -36.32
CA GLU A 138 -7.39 2.77 -37.44
C GLU A 138 -6.73 2.50 -38.80
N MET A 139 -5.42 2.73 -38.92
CA MET A 139 -4.66 2.42 -40.12
C MET A 139 -4.71 0.93 -40.44
N LEU A 140 -4.52 0.07 -39.44
CA LEU A 140 -4.60 -1.40 -39.64
C LEU A 140 -6.00 -1.87 -39.99
N ARG A 141 -7.08 -1.31 -39.40
CA ARG A 141 -8.46 -1.60 -39.78
C ARG A 141 -8.74 -1.19 -41.22
N ASN A 142 -8.28 -0.03 -41.66
CA ASN A 142 -8.46 0.44 -43.04
C ASN A 142 -7.68 -0.41 -44.05
N ALA A 143 -6.59 -1.06 -43.63
CA ALA A 143 -5.77 -1.91 -44.44
C ALA A 143 -6.12 -3.42 -44.32
N GLU A 144 -7.00 -3.80 -43.39
CA GLU A 144 -7.24 -5.20 -43.02
C GLU A 144 -7.60 -6.08 -44.20
N VAL A 145 -8.49 -5.64 -45.11
CA VAL A 145 -8.91 -6.37 -46.28
C VAL A 145 -7.72 -6.68 -47.21
N ASP A 146 -6.81 -5.72 -47.37
CA ASP A 146 -5.63 -5.87 -48.21
C ASP A 146 -4.58 -6.77 -47.55
N ILE A 147 -4.34 -6.56 -46.26
CA ILE A 147 -3.41 -7.38 -45.45
C ILE A 147 -3.84 -8.86 -45.50
N ARG A 148 -5.12 -9.15 -45.40
CA ARG A 148 -5.68 -10.52 -45.43
C ARG A 148 -5.43 -11.26 -46.75
N LYS A 149 -5.09 -10.58 -47.81
CA LYS A 149 -4.66 -11.25 -49.09
C LYS A 149 -3.38 -12.07 -48.91
N GLN A 150 -2.52 -11.68 -47.96
CA GLN A 150 -1.25 -12.36 -47.62
C GLN A 150 -1.24 -13.00 -46.24
N LEU A 151 -2.02 -12.49 -45.31
CA LEU A 151 -2.19 -12.97 -43.94
C LEU A 151 -3.69 -13.21 -43.67
N PRO A 152 -4.28 -14.33 -44.11
CA PRO A 152 -5.74 -14.55 -44.06
C PRO A 152 -6.37 -14.43 -42.67
N GLU A 153 -5.61 -14.76 -41.61
CA GLU A 153 -6.06 -14.71 -40.23
C GLU A 153 -5.81 -13.34 -39.55
N PHE A 154 -5.32 -12.37 -40.31
CA PHE A 154 -5.06 -11.04 -39.74
C PHE A 154 -6.35 -10.37 -39.27
N ARG A 155 -6.31 -9.80 -38.07
CA ARG A 155 -7.38 -8.98 -37.50
C ARG A 155 -6.74 -7.79 -36.79
N ALA A 156 -7.09 -6.57 -37.18
CA ALA A 156 -6.57 -5.35 -36.61
C ALA A 156 -6.80 -5.26 -35.07
N ASP A 157 -7.99 -5.70 -34.61
CA ASP A 157 -8.36 -5.70 -33.22
C ASP A 157 -7.62 -6.76 -32.36
N ALA A 158 -6.99 -7.73 -32.98
CA ALA A 158 -6.23 -8.78 -32.30
C ALA A 158 -4.71 -8.52 -32.31
N VAL A 159 -4.27 -7.38 -32.81
CA VAL A 159 -2.85 -7.02 -32.87
C VAL A 159 -2.30 -6.72 -31.48
N LEU A 160 -3.02 -5.92 -30.70
CA LEU A 160 -2.65 -5.66 -29.29
C LEU A 160 -2.70 -6.97 -28.48
N GLY A 161 -1.64 -7.27 -27.75
CA GLY A 161 -1.50 -8.52 -26.97
C GLY A 161 -1.03 -9.73 -27.78
N SER A 162 -0.89 -9.61 -29.13
CA SER A 162 -0.31 -10.66 -29.96
C SER A 162 1.20 -10.53 -30.05
N ASN A 163 1.86 -11.63 -30.42
CA ASN A 163 3.28 -11.60 -30.74
C ASN A 163 3.49 -11.25 -32.22
N PHE A 164 4.41 -10.33 -32.53
CA PHE A 164 4.66 -9.85 -33.88
C PHE A 164 5.17 -10.96 -34.79
N ASP A 165 5.72 -12.05 -34.29
CA ASP A 165 6.16 -13.22 -35.07
C ASP A 165 5.04 -13.79 -35.97
N ARG A 166 3.79 -13.69 -35.52
CA ARG A 166 2.61 -14.15 -36.30
C ARG A 166 2.45 -13.43 -37.63
N TYR A 167 3.03 -12.26 -37.77
CA TYR A 167 2.88 -11.39 -38.94
C TYR A 167 4.09 -11.46 -39.86
N HIS A 168 5.12 -12.27 -39.51
CA HIS A 168 6.35 -12.40 -40.28
C HIS A 168 6.54 -13.81 -40.83
N ARG A 169 6.99 -13.90 -42.09
CA ARG A 169 7.31 -15.20 -42.74
C ARG A 169 8.57 -15.86 -42.13
N SER A 170 9.47 -15.07 -41.62
CA SER A 170 10.74 -15.51 -41.02
C SER A 170 10.96 -14.84 -39.67
N PRO A 171 10.27 -15.28 -38.59
CA PRO A 171 10.33 -14.64 -37.29
C PRO A 171 11.75 -14.59 -36.72
N ALA A 172 12.54 -15.66 -36.87
CA ALA A 172 13.91 -15.74 -36.41
C ALA A 172 14.81 -14.66 -37.03
N HIS A 173 14.62 -14.38 -38.32
CA HIS A 173 15.36 -13.29 -39.00
C HIS A 173 15.00 -11.93 -38.40
N GLN A 174 13.70 -11.65 -38.21
CA GLN A 174 13.24 -10.39 -37.65
C GLN A 174 13.74 -10.17 -36.19
N ARG A 175 13.68 -11.23 -35.41
CA ARG A 175 14.25 -11.19 -34.04
C ARG A 175 15.74 -10.91 -34.06
N GLY A 176 16.51 -11.50 -34.97
CA GLY A 176 17.94 -11.20 -35.14
C GLY A 176 18.21 -9.76 -35.56
N VAL A 177 17.39 -9.19 -36.45
CA VAL A 177 17.49 -7.76 -36.82
C VAL A 177 17.21 -6.87 -35.62
N LEU A 178 16.14 -7.15 -34.87
CA LEU A 178 15.75 -6.34 -33.71
C LEU A 178 16.77 -6.45 -32.57
N ALA A 179 17.28 -7.63 -32.27
CA ALA A 179 18.31 -7.85 -31.24
C ALA A 179 19.62 -7.13 -31.56
N GLY A 180 19.95 -6.93 -32.85
CA GLY A 180 21.11 -6.16 -33.28
C GLY A 180 20.89 -4.65 -33.40
N LEU A 181 19.69 -4.16 -33.08
CA LEU A 181 19.30 -2.78 -33.35
C LEU A 181 19.93 -1.83 -32.31
N LYS A 182 20.86 -1.01 -32.74
CA LYS A 182 21.52 0.01 -31.90
C LYS A 182 21.07 1.45 -32.22
N SER A 183 20.32 1.62 -33.31
CA SER A 183 19.83 2.91 -33.79
C SER A 183 18.55 2.72 -34.57
N THR A 184 17.89 3.81 -34.96
CA THR A 184 16.69 3.79 -35.79
C THR A 184 16.87 2.97 -37.05
N HIS A 185 16.03 1.98 -37.27
CA HIS A 185 15.95 1.20 -38.51
C HIS A 185 14.70 1.62 -39.31
N ARG A 186 14.89 1.83 -40.63
CA ARG A 186 13.80 2.18 -41.55
C ARG A 186 13.69 1.11 -42.60
N ALA A 187 12.47 0.68 -42.88
CA ALA A 187 12.16 -0.29 -43.90
C ALA A 187 10.84 0.04 -44.60
N GLU A 188 10.74 -0.30 -45.85
CA GLU A 188 9.47 -0.32 -46.61
C GLU A 188 8.99 -1.75 -46.71
N ILE A 189 7.72 -1.98 -46.40
CA ILE A 189 7.10 -3.30 -46.41
C ILE A 189 5.94 -3.24 -47.38
N LEU A 190 5.96 -4.11 -48.40
CA LEU A 190 4.83 -4.33 -49.30
C LEU A 190 3.98 -5.46 -48.74
N LEU A 191 2.76 -5.12 -48.31
CA LEU A 191 1.83 -6.09 -47.72
C LEU A 191 0.42 -5.89 -48.31
N GLY A 192 -0.12 -6.92 -48.93
CA GLY A 192 -1.44 -6.88 -49.55
C GLY A 192 -1.59 -5.89 -50.71
N GLY A 193 -0.49 -5.45 -51.31
CA GLY A 193 -0.49 -4.42 -52.37
C GLY A 193 -0.37 -2.98 -51.81
N ARG A 194 -0.25 -2.82 -50.51
CA ARG A 194 0.03 -1.51 -49.85
C ARG A 194 1.47 -1.44 -49.42
N THR A 195 2.09 -0.28 -49.55
CA THR A 195 3.41 0.00 -49.00
C THR A 195 3.27 0.64 -47.64
N PHE A 196 3.94 0.05 -46.66
CA PHE A 196 4.05 0.58 -45.30
C PHE A 196 5.49 1.00 -45.04
N THR A 197 5.71 2.24 -44.58
CA THR A 197 7.01 2.68 -44.09
C THR A 197 7.09 2.36 -42.60
N LEU A 198 8.01 1.48 -42.21
CA LEU A 198 8.28 1.09 -40.84
C LEU A 198 9.49 1.89 -40.31
N VAL A 199 9.36 2.41 -39.13
CA VAL A 199 10.49 3.01 -38.35
C VAL A 199 10.57 2.28 -37.03
N ALA A 200 11.57 1.46 -36.85
CA ALA A 200 11.84 0.76 -35.58
C ALA A 200 12.92 1.47 -34.78
N ASN A 201 12.63 1.80 -33.55
CA ASN A 201 13.56 2.41 -32.60
C ASN A 201 13.76 1.48 -31.40
N PRO A 202 14.99 1.15 -31.03
CA PRO A 202 15.25 0.45 -29.79
C PRO A 202 14.90 1.36 -28.61
N ILE A 203 14.20 0.81 -27.61
CA ILE A 203 13.93 1.49 -26.34
C ILE A 203 14.80 0.81 -25.30
N ALA A 204 15.87 1.51 -24.87
CA ALA A 204 16.67 1.04 -23.75
C ALA A 204 15.95 1.35 -22.44
N THR A 205 15.83 0.37 -21.54
CA THR A 205 15.46 0.61 -20.15
C THR A 205 16.62 1.26 -19.40
N ALA A 206 16.34 1.92 -18.27
CA ALA A 206 17.39 2.51 -17.42
C ALA A 206 18.43 1.47 -16.92
N GLU A 207 18.08 0.19 -17.00
CA GLU A 207 18.90 -0.96 -16.61
C GLU A 207 19.73 -1.52 -17.79
N GLY A 208 19.59 -0.95 -19.00
CA GLY A 208 20.43 -1.28 -20.17
C GLY A 208 20.00 -2.54 -20.93
N GLU A 209 18.78 -3.02 -20.69
CA GLU A 209 18.15 -4.10 -21.48
C GLU A 209 17.28 -3.56 -22.60
#